data_c9316f9fb5e10dd5fbc605c9b27beb99
#
_entry.id   c9316f9fb5e10dd5fbc605c9b27beb99
#
_cell.length_a   1.000
_cell.length_b   1.000
_cell.length_c   1.000
_cell.angle_alpha   90.00
_cell.angle_beta   90.00
_cell.angle_gamma   90.00
#
_symmetry.space_group_name_H-M   'P 1'
#
loop_
_entity.id
_entity.type
_entity.pdbx_description
1 polymer ?
#
loop_
_entity_poly.entity_id
_entity_poly.type
_entity_poly.pdbx_seq_one_letter_code
_entity_poly.pdbx_strand_id
1 'polypeptide(L)'
;DFNDTILIIDPGQKKISSTEGHKLMNKNPFSNQRYDIARKNVIDLKNILKSGDLDGFISIAESEALMIHSLMLTSNPSYILMKPNTLKVISKITEYRSESKLPICFTLDAGSNVHLLYPNNIKDKISDFINNELIKYCSSNKYIEDKVGSGPEKIN
;
A
#
# COMPACT_ATOMS: atom_id res chain seq x y z
N ASP A 1 -2.27 -10.05 15.00
CA ASP A 1 -0.95 -9.68 14.44
C ASP A 1 -1.04 -9.64 12.92
N PHE A 2 -0.42 -8.60 12.33
CA PHE A 2 -0.37 -8.36 10.88
C PHE A 2 1.08 -8.37 10.41
N ASN A 3 1.29 -8.92 9.22
CA ASN A 3 2.56 -8.85 8.50
C ASN A 3 2.48 -7.77 7.41
N ASP A 4 3.62 -7.18 7.11
CA ASP A 4 3.86 -6.28 5.99
C ASP A 4 5.03 -6.83 5.18
N THR A 5 4.74 -7.29 3.96
CA THR A 5 5.80 -7.72 3.06
C THR A 5 5.99 -6.68 1.97
N ILE A 6 7.16 -6.05 1.96
CA ILE A 6 7.49 -4.98 1.02
C ILE A 6 8.11 -5.59 -0.24
N LEU A 7 7.35 -5.64 -1.31
CA LEU A 7 7.79 -6.13 -2.62
C LEU A 7 8.59 -5.03 -3.33
N ILE A 8 9.89 -5.25 -3.52
CA ILE A 8 10.82 -4.25 -4.08
C ILE A 8 10.71 -4.23 -5.60
N ILE A 9 9.88 -3.36 -6.12
CA ILE A 9 9.70 -3.20 -7.58
C ILE A 9 10.83 -2.39 -8.20
N ASP A 10 11.23 -1.30 -7.54
CA ASP A 10 12.33 -0.44 -7.99
C ASP A 10 13.13 0.05 -6.77
N PRO A 11 14.39 -0.39 -6.62
CA PRO A 11 15.26 0.04 -5.53
C PRO A 11 15.87 1.43 -5.76
N GLY A 12 15.59 2.06 -6.90
CA GLY A 12 16.17 3.34 -7.28
C GLY A 12 15.69 4.52 -6.44
N GLN A 13 16.45 5.61 -6.47
CA GLN A 13 16.04 6.85 -5.81
C GLN A 13 14.83 7.48 -6.51
N LYS A 14 13.91 8.00 -5.71
CA LYS A 14 12.74 8.74 -6.21
C LYS A 14 13.20 10.01 -6.94
N LYS A 15 12.69 10.26 -8.14
CA LYS A 15 12.97 11.49 -8.91
C LYS A 15 12.39 12.74 -8.26
N ILE A 16 11.31 12.58 -7.49
CA ILE A 16 10.62 13.66 -6.77
C ILE A 16 10.61 13.27 -5.29
N SER A 17 11.06 14.18 -4.44
CA SER A 17 11.00 13.99 -2.99
C SER A 17 9.54 14.00 -2.51
N SER A 18 9.25 13.33 -1.39
CA SER A 18 7.91 13.38 -0.79
C SER A 18 7.45 14.81 -0.51
N THR A 19 8.36 15.68 -0.04
CA THR A 19 8.07 17.09 0.23
C THR A 19 7.66 17.85 -1.03
N GLU A 20 8.33 17.61 -2.14
CA GLU A 20 8.01 18.26 -3.43
C GLU A 20 6.69 17.71 -3.99
N GLY A 21 6.48 16.41 -3.90
CA GLY A 21 5.21 15.77 -4.26
C GLY A 21 4.04 16.34 -3.49
N HIS A 22 4.16 16.53 -2.18
CA HIS A 22 3.11 17.16 -1.35
C HIS A 22 2.81 18.61 -1.79
N LYS A 23 3.81 19.40 -2.16
CA LYS A 23 3.60 20.77 -2.67
C LYS A 23 2.81 20.77 -3.99
N LEU A 24 3.08 19.83 -4.88
CA LEU A 24 2.35 19.69 -6.15
C LEU A 24 0.89 19.27 -5.91
N MET A 25 0.65 18.36 -4.98
CA MET A 25 -0.70 17.90 -4.65
C MET A 25 -1.58 19.01 -4.06
N ASN A 26 -1.03 19.96 -3.30
CA ASN A 26 -1.79 21.06 -2.69
C ASN A 26 -2.50 21.98 -3.73
N LYS A 27 -1.99 22.04 -4.96
CA LYS A 27 -2.58 22.81 -6.06
C LYS A 27 -3.50 21.97 -6.95
N ASN A 28 -3.68 20.69 -6.65
CA ASN A 28 -4.53 19.80 -7.42
C ASN A 28 -6.01 20.12 -7.17
N PRO A 29 -6.86 20.25 -8.21
CA PRO A 29 -8.27 20.58 -8.05
C PRO A 29 -9.08 19.56 -7.23
N PHE A 30 -8.59 18.31 -7.09
CA PHE A 30 -9.23 17.25 -6.33
C PHE A 30 -8.70 17.14 -4.89
N SER A 31 -7.71 17.95 -4.48
CA SER A 31 -7.01 17.79 -3.20
C SER A 31 -7.93 17.97 -2.00
N ASN A 32 -8.82 18.98 -2.01
CA ASN A 32 -9.72 19.25 -0.89
C ASN A 32 -10.64 18.05 -0.61
N GLN A 33 -11.30 17.54 -1.65
CA GLN A 33 -12.18 16.37 -1.53
C GLN A 33 -11.39 15.13 -1.04
N ARG A 34 -10.19 14.93 -1.56
CA ARG A 34 -9.30 13.85 -1.13
C ARG A 34 -8.95 13.95 0.35
N TYR A 35 -8.64 15.14 0.84
CA TYR A 35 -8.32 15.36 2.27
C TYR A 35 -9.52 15.14 3.18
N ASP A 36 -10.72 15.52 2.76
CA ASP A 36 -11.94 15.25 3.52
C ASP A 36 -12.23 13.75 3.62
N ILE A 37 -12.05 13.01 2.52
CA ILE A 37 -12.15 11.55 2.50
C ILE A 37 -11.11 10.94 3.46
N ALA A 38 -9.84 11.39 3.42
CA ALA A 38 -8.79 10.88 4.29
C ALA A 38 -9.12 11.06 5.79
N ARG A 39 -9.64 12.24 6.17
CA ARG A 39 -10.06 12.52 7.56
C ARG A 39 -11.16 11.56 8.01
N LYS A 40 -12.16 11.34 7.14
CA LYS A 40 -13.21 10.37 7.40
C LYS A 40 -12.66 8.96 7.54
N ASN A 41 -11.81 8.52 6.60
CA ASN A 41 -11.23 7.20 6.60
C ASN A 41 -10.38 6.92 7.86
N VAL A 42 -9.69 7.91 8.42
CA VAL A 42 -8.97 7.77 9.70
C VAL A 42 -9.94 7.48 10.86
N ILE A 43 -11.12 8.11 10.87
CA ILE A 43 -12.13 7.88 11.90
C ILE A 43 -12.71 6.47 11.75
N ASP A 44 -13.09 6.11 10.53
CA ASP A 44 -13.66 4.81 10.20
C ASP A 44 -12.66 3.68 10.50
N LEU A 45 -11.39 3.86 10.13
CA LEU A 45 -10.31 2.90 10.36
C LEU A 45 -10.11 2.59 11.85
N LYS A 46 -10.23 3.59 12.74
CA LYS A 46 -10.16 3.35 14.20
C LYS A 46 -11.27 2.42 14.70
N ASN A 47 -12.47 2.51 14.14
CA ASN A 47 -13.59 1.64 14.49
C ASN A 47 -13.43 0.25 13.89
N ILE A 48 -13.01 0.18 12.64
CA ILE A 48 -12.69 -1.05 11.89
C ILE A 48 -11.63 -1.88 12.62
N LEU A 49 -10.52 -1.25 13.03
CA LEU A 49 -9.45 -1.93 13.77
C LEU A 49 -9.91 -2.43 15.15
N LYS A 50 -10.83 -1.72 15.82
CA LYS A 50 -11.39 -2.17 17.11
C LYS A 50 -12.34 -3.35 16.95
N SER A 51 -13.11 -3.39 15.87
CA SER A 51 -14.08 -4.47 15.59
C SER A 51 -13.43 -5.70 14.94
N GLY A 52 -12.23 -5.57 14.39
CA GLY A 52 -11.58 -6.62 13.61
C GLY A 52 -12.19 -6.82 12.22
N ASP A 53 -12.87 -5.81 11.67
CA ASP A 53 -13.45 -5.84 10.32
C ASP A 53 -12.34 -5.77 9.27
N LEU A 54 -11.91 -6.94 8.79
CA LEU A 54 -10.85 -7.06 7.80
C LEU A 54 -11.27 -6.55 6.41
N ASP A 55 -12.52 -6.72 6.03
CA ASP A 55 -13.02 -6.25 4.72
C ASP A 55 -13.04 -4.71 4.67
N GLY A 56 -13.49 -4.08 5.74
CA GLY A 56 -13.42 -2.63 5.89
C GLY A 56 -11.97 -2.12 5.88
N PHE A 57 -11.05 -2.81 6.57
CA PHE A 57 -9.63 -2.49 6.56
C PHE A 57 -9.04 -2.54 5.15
N ILE A 58 -9.25 -3.65 4.42
CA ILE A 58 -8.81 -3.86 3.04
C ILE A 58 -9.30 -2.72 2.14
N SER A 59 -10.60 -2.43 2.21
CA SER A 59 -11.23 -1.39 1.39
C SER A 59 -10.59 -0.01 1.60
N ILE A 60 -10.38 0.38 2.86
CA ILE A 60 -9.75 1.68 3.16
C ILE A 60 -8.28 1.69 2.75
N ALA A 61 -7.50 0.67 3.11
CA ALA A 61 -6.06 0.63 2.82
C ALA A 61 -5.78 0.77 1.31
N GLU A 62 -6.48 0.00 0.49
CA GLU A 62 -6.30 0.04 -0.97
C GLU A 62 -6.80 1.34 -1.60
N SER A 63 -7.96 1.83 -1.17
CA SER A 63 -8.49 3.10 -1.69
C SER A 63 -7.60 4.29 -1.34
N GLU A 64 -7.05 4.34 -0.12
CA GLU A 64 -6.11 5.39 0.31
C GLU A 64 -4.85 5.39 -0.56
N ALA A 65 -4.26 4.21 -0.80
CA ALA A 65 -3.10 4.06 -1.65
C ALA A 65 -3.35 4.53 -3.08
N LEU A 66 -4.48 4.14 -3.67
CA LEU A 66 -4.82 4.54 -5.04
C LEU A 66 -5.19 6.02 -5.16
N MET A 67 -5.90 6.57 -4.18
CA MET A 67 -6.27 7.98 -4.19
C MET A 67 -5.07 8.92 -4.08
N ILE A 68 -4.05 8.60 -3.28
CA ILE A 68 -2.85 9.44 -3.22
C ILE A 68 -2.11 9.42 -4.56
N HIS A 69 -1.99 8.27 -5.20
CA HIS A 69 -1.40 8.15 -6.53
C HIS A 69 -2.22 8.87 -7.61
N SER A 70 -3.55 8.88 -7.50
CA SER A 70 -4.40 9.64 -8.44
C SER A 70 -4.16 11.14 -8.37
N LEU A 71 -3.91 11.71 -7.18
CA LEU A 71 -3.52 13.11 -7.06
C LEU A 71 -2.17 13.39 -7.72
N MET A 72 -1.21 12.46 -7.61
CA MET A 72 0.08 12.59 -8.28
C MET A 72 -0.08 12.59 -9.80
N LEU A 73 -0.89 11.67 -10.33
CA LEU A 73 -1.18 11.57 -11.76
C LEU A 73 -1.85 12.82 -12.32
N THR A 74 -2.70 13.47 -11.54
CA THR A 74 -3.49 14.64 -11.94
C THR A 74 -2.87 15.99 -11.51
N SER A 75 -1.67 15.98 -10.92
CA SER A 75 -0.93 17.20 -10.56
C SER A 75 -0.41 17.94 -11.79
N ASN A 76 -0.01 19.19 -11.62
CA ASN A 76 0.63 19.98 -12.67
C ASN A 76 1.98 20.54 -12.16
N PRO A 77 3.13 20.07 -12.69
CA PRO A 77 3.26 18.93 -13.63
C PRO A 77 2.80 17.61 -13.02
N SER A 78 2.27 16.70 -13.86
CA SER A 78 1.91 15.35 -13.46
C SER A 78 3.17 14.50 -13.22
N TYR A 79 3.08 13.55 -12.29
CA TYR A 79 4.15 12.59 -12.08
C TYR A 79 3.59 11.20 -11.73
N ILE A 80 4.30 10.19 -12.20
CA ILE A 80 3.93 8.79 -12.05
C ILE A 80 5.02 8.08 -11.25
N LEU A 81 4.67 7.58 -10.08
CA LEU A 81 5.59 6.81 -9.23
C LEU A 81 5.44 5.30 -9.41
N MET A 82 4.22 4.84 -9.73
CA MET A 82 3.98 3.44 -10.04
C MET A 82 4.71 3.04 -11.32
N LYS A 83 5.27 1.84 -11.31
CA LYS A 83 5.91 1.18 -12.47
C LYS A 83 4.96 0.14 -13.08
N PRO A 84 5.21 -0.35 -14.30
CA PRO A 84 4.40 -1.42 -14.87
C PRO A 84 4.26 -2.64 -13.96
N ASN A 85 5.34 -3.03 -13.28
CA ASN A 85 5.31 -4.16 -12.34
C ASN A 85 4.53 -3.84 -11.05
N THR A 86 4.45 -2.59 -10.60
CA THR A 86 3.55 -2.18 -9.50
C THR A 86 2.11 -2.56 -9.83
N LEU A 87 1.63 -2.20 -11.03
CA LEU A 87 0.27 -2.50 -11.47
C LEU A 87 0.03 -4.01 -11.64
N LYS A 88 1.02 -4.74 -12.16
CA LYS A 88 0.93 -6.21 -12.28
C LYS A 88 0.81 -6.89 -10.91
N VAL A 89 1.59 -6.44 -9.92
CA VAL A 89 1.54 -6.97 -8.56
C VAL A 89 0.19 -6.66 -7.91
N ILE A 90 -0.33 -5.43 -8.05
CA ILE A 90 -1.65 -5.06 -7.55
C ILE A 90 -2.73 -5.96 -8.15
N SER A 91 -2.72 -6.17 -9.48
CA SER A 91 -3.66 -7.04 -10.17
C SER A 91 -3.60 -8.48 -9.63
N LYS A 92 -2.39 -9.02 -9.45
CA LYS A 92 -2.18 -10.37 -8.91
C LYS A 92 -2.68 -10.52 -7.47
N ILE A 93 -2.47 -9.54 -6.62
CA ILE A 93 -2.99 -9.53 -5.24
C ILE A 93 -4.52 -9.56 -5.25
N THR A 94 -5.14 -8.74 -6.09
CA THR A 94 -6.60 -8.66 -6.21
C THR A 94 -7.21 -9.94 -6.75
N GLU A 95 -6.60 -10.55 -7.79
CA GLU A 95 -6.98 -11.83 -8.35
C GLU A 95 -6.90 -12.94 -7.29
N TYR A 96 -5.74 -13.09 -6.63
CA TYR A 96 -5.52 -14.10 -5.61
C TYR A 96 -6.49 -13.99 -4.44
N ARG A 97 -6.75 -12.74 -3.95
CA ARG A 97 -7.79 -12.51 -2.93
C ARG A 97 -9.17 -12.96 -3.40
N SER A 98 -9.54 -12.65 -4.63
CA SER A 98 -10.84 -13.02 -5.18
C SER A 98 -11.02 -14.54 -5.26
N GLU A 99 -9.98 -15.28 -5.61
CA GLU A 99 -10.00 -16.74 -5.75
C GLU A 99 -9.89 -17.45 -4.41
N SER A 100 -8.92 -17.08 -3.58
CA SER A 100 -8.61 -17.74 -2.31
C SER A 100 -9.54 -17.35 -1.16
N LYS A 101 -10.21 -16.19 -1.26
CA LYS A 101 -10.98 -15.54 -0.19
C LYS A 101 -10.15 -15.21 1.06
N LEU A 102 -8.81 -15.18 0.93
CA LEU A 102 -7.93 -14.81 2.02
C LEU A 102 -7.91 -13.29 2.21
N PRO A 103 -7.90 -12.79 3.47
CA PRO A 103 -7.94 -11.36 3.75
C PRO A 103 -6.55 -10.73 3.59
N ILE A 104 -6.16 -10.50 2.34
CA ILE A 104 -4.92 -9.81 1.96
C ILE A 104 -5.24 -8.49 1.27
N CYS A 105 -4.40 -7.50 1.44
CA CYS A 105 -4.50 -6.25 0.69
C CYS A 105 -3.12 -5.67 0.37
N PHE A 106 -3.13 -4.68 -0.51
CA PHE A 106 -1.94 -3.89 -0.77
C PHE A 106 -2.09 -2.47 -0.19
N THR A 107 -0.96 -1.87 0.10
CA THR A 107 -0.84 -0.41 0.22
C THR A 107 0.41 0.07 -0.49
N LEU A 108 0.47 1.37 -0.75
CA LEU A 108 1.58 2.02 -1.44
C LEU A 108 2.00 3.24 -0.64
N ASP A 109 3.29 3.44 -0.51
CA ASP A 109 3.85 4.73 -0.14
C ASP A 109 3.99 5.63 -1.39
N ALA A 110 4.65 6.78 -1.27
CA ALA A 110 4.97 7.62 -2.42
C ALA A 110 6.12 7.00 -3.24
N GLY A 111 5.87 5.82 -3.84
CA GLY A 111 6.86 5.05 -4.58
C GLY A 111 6.27 4.01 -5.51
N SER A 112 7.13 3.11 -5.97
CA SER A 112 6.77 1.99 -6.85
C SER A 112 6.62 0.67 -6.12
N ASN A 113 7.17 0.57 -4.89
CA ASN A 113 7.14 -0.66 -4.11
C ASN A 113 5.74 -0.91 -3.56
N VAL A 114 5.39 -2.19 -3.44
CA VAL A 114 4.07 -2.59 -2.97
C VAL A 114 4.22 -3.24 -1.60
N HIS A 115 3.46 -2.76 -0.65
CA HIS A 115 3.30 -3.37 0.67
C HIS A 115 2.14 -4.35 0.60
N LEU A 116 2.40 -5.62 0.86
CA LEU A 116 1.41 -6.68 0.97
C LEU A 116 1.09 -6.91 2.45
N LEU A 117 -0.13 -6.56 2.85
CA LEU A 117 -0.59 -6.66 4.24
C LEU A 117 -1.47 -7.89 4.42
N TYR A 118 -1.25 -8.67 5.48
CA TYR A 118 -2.00 -9.88 5.76
C TYR A 118 -1.91 -10.32 7.22
N PRO A 119 -2.94 -11.01 7.77
CA PRO A 119 -2.90 -11.60 9.10
C PRO A 119 -1.83 -12.70 9.23
N ASN A 120 -1.23 -12.82 10.41
CA ASN A 120 -0.14 -13.78 10.64
C ASN A 120 -0.55 -15.24 10.46
N ASN A 121 -1.81 -15.58 10.71
CA ASN A 121 -2.31 -16.96 10.62
C ASN A 121 -2.38 -17.51 9.19
N ILE A 122 -2.18 -16.68 8.16
CA ILE A 122 -2.13 -17.11 6.76
C ILE A 122 -0.74 -16.93 6.14
N LYS A 123 0.29 -16.64 6.96
CA LYS A 123 1.65 -16.30 6.50
C LYS A 123 2.22 -17.34 5.52
N ASP A 124 2.09 -18.63 5.81
CA ASP A 124 2.67 -19.68 4.96
C ASP A 124 2.06 -19.68 3.54
N LYS A 125 0.74 -19.55 3.44
CA LYS A 125 0.04 -19.45 2.15
C LYS A 125 0.48 -18.21 1.35
N ILE A 126 0.70 -17.11 2.05
CA ILE A 126 1.14 -15.87 1.40
C ILE A 126 2.60 -15.96 0.99
N SER A 127 3.45 -16.63 1.76
CA SER A 127 4.84 -16.92 1.38
C SER A 127 4.90 -17.72 0.07
N ASP A 128 4.07 -18.76 -0.06
CA ASP A 128 3.94 -19.52 -1.30
C ASP A 128 3.48 -18.65 -2.48
N PHE A 129 2.47 -17.81 -2.26
CA PHE A 129 1.98 -16.88 -3.28
C PHE A 129 3.06 -15.87 -3.73
N ILE A 130 3.81 -15.31 -2.77
CA ILE A 130 4.91 -14.40 -3.07
C ILE A 130 5.95 -15.10 -3.94
N ASN A 131 6.42 -16.28 -3.51
CA ASN A 131 7.51 -17.00 -4.17
C ASN A 131 7.12 -17.54 -5.56
N ASN A 132 5.88 -17.97 -5.74
CA ASN A 132 5.43 -18.55 -7.00
C ASN A 132 4.91 -17.51 -8.00
N GLU A 133 4.26 -16.43 -7.53
CA GLU A 133 3.54 -15.50 -8.40
C GLU A 133 4.10 -14.07 -8.43
N LEU A 134 4.56 -13.54 -7.29
CA LEU A 134 4.89 -12.12 -7.18
C LEU A 134 6.38 -11.82 -7.35
N ILE A 135 7.26 -12.70 -6.90
CA ILE A 135 8.70 -12.46 -6.83
C ILE A 135 9.34 -12.11 -8.19
N LYS A 136 8.81 -12.67 -9.27
CA LYS A 136 9.25 -12.39 -10.65
C LYS A 136 9.05 -10.94 -11.09
N TYR A 137 8.20 -10.18 -10.39
CA TYR A 137 7.98 -8.76 -10.65
C TYR A 137 8.86 -7.86 -9.79
N CYS A 138 9.53 -8.43 -8.78
CA CYS A 138 10.42 -7.73 -7.88
C CYS A 138 11.82 -7.57 -8.49
N SER A 139 12.45 -6.44 -8.24
CA SER A 139 13.84 -6.19 -8.64
C SER A 139 14.78 -7.18 -7.94
N SER A 140 15.58 -7.89 -8.72
CA SER A 140 16.50 -8.92 -8.23
C SER A 140 15.83 -9.98 -7.34
N ASN A 141 14.56 -10.26 -7.55
CA ASN A 141 13.74 -11.16 -6.73
C ASN A 141 13.82 -10.84 -5.22
N LYS A 142 13.75 -9.55 -4.87
CA LYS A 142 13.88 -9.10 -3.48
C LYS A 142 12.57 -8.59 -2.90
N TYR A 143 12.32 -8.97 -1.66
CA TYR A 143 11.28 -8.40 -0.80
C TYR A 143 11.81 -8.31 0.64
N ILE A 144 11.14 -7.54 1.48
CA ILE A 144 11.45 -7.37 2.90
C ILE A 144 10.24 -7.87 3.69
N GLU A 145 10.46 -8.77 4.62
CA GLU A 145 9.43 -9.17 5.58
C GLU A 145 9.48 -8.26 6.81
N ASP A 146 8.34 -7.69 7.14
CA ASP A 146 8.15 -6.91 8.35
C ASP A 146 6.81 -7.28 9.01
N LYS A 147 6.55 -6.78 10.18
CA LYS A 147 5.33 -7.02 10.95
C LYS A 147 5.01 -5.86 11.88
N VAL A 148 3.77 -5.80 12.34
CA VAL A 148 3.36 -4.83 13.37
C VAL A 148 4.19 -5.03 14.63
N GLY A 149 4.87 -3.98 15.05
CA GLY A 149 5.70 -3.94 16.27
C GLY A 149 4.90 -3.61 17.54
N SER A 150 5.61 -3.54 18.67
CA SER A 150 5.04 -3.21 19.99
C SER A 150 4.65 -1.73 20.16
N GLY A 151 4.96 -0.89 19.16
CA GLY A 151 4.76 0.55 19.25
C GLY A 151 5.99 1.30 19.78
N PRO A 152 5.89 2.63 19.95
CA PRO A 152 7.02 3.44 20.41
C PRO A 152 7.31 3.19 21.88
N GLU A 153 8.60 3.01 22.21
CA GLU A 153 9.10 2.93 23.58
C GLU A 153 9.75 4.25 23.98
N LYS A 154 9.50 4.69 25.23
CA LYS A 154 10.16 5.87 25.77
C LYS A 154 11.61 5.55 26.08
N ILE A 155 12.53 6.21 25.39
CA ILE A 155 13.96 6.15 25.72
C ILE A 155 14.18 7.06 26.93
N ASN A 156 14.59 6.49 28.06
CA ASN A 156 14.95 7.24 29.27
C ASN A 156 16.36 7.84 29.15
#